data_e62f2114976cac47d1b534e7f010a6ea
#
_entry.id   e62f2114976cac47d1b534e7f010a6ea
#
_cell.length_a   1.000
_cell.length_b   1.000
_cell.length_c   1.000
_cell.angle_alpha   90.00
_cell.angle_beta   90.00
_cell.angle_gamma   90.00
#
_symmetry.space_group_name_H-M   'P 1'
#
loop_
_entity.id
_entity.type
_entity.pdbx_description
1 polymer ?
#
loop_
_entity_poly.entity_id
_entity_poly.type
_entity_poly.pdbx_seq_one_letter_code
_entity_poly.pdbx_strand_id
1 'polypeptide(L)'
;MSQDVFERVEEIAKNLLPDRWMLIGGLMVHAHALLAGIQHARPTDDAELVVEAGVGTYAEAAAVLQRLGYVQHESLDRHAPFHRFTRGREHVDLMGPEDKPVRFLGRDVLAVPGSRSALNRTIAYETAGGVAIRIPDVESALSLKGAAFRSPGPNGVRHLQDAVTLFACLDTAQPNISKSMKTNINNLISAMDCAEAWSFADPPNRRRAIRAIRAAQDHWEPPDFVLPRRPGRGPSTGER
;
A
#
# COMPACT_ATOMS: atom_id res chain seq x y z
N MET A 1 13.88 12.25 -4.63
CA MET A 1 12.65 11.43 -4.67
C MET A 1 11.54 12.18 -3.98
N SER A 2 10.56 12.27 -4.58
CA SER A 2 10.00 13.47 -5.16
C SER A 2 8.96 14.04 -4.22
N GLN A 3 9.26 15.19 -3.71
CA GLN A 3 8.34 16.15 -3.14
C GLN A 3 7.06 16.24 -4.02
N ASP A 4 7.23 16.18 -5.34
CA ASP A 4 6.15 16.25 -6.35
C ASP A 4 4.99 15.26 -6.17
N VAL A 5 5.21 14.05 -5.66
CA VAL A 5 4.12 13.05 -5.60
C VAL A 5 3.17 13.34 -4.44
N PHE A 6 3.69 13.81 -3.30
CA PHE A 6 2.86 14.27 -2.20
C PHE A 6 2.20 15.62 -2.51
N GLU A 7 2.85 16.53 -3.25
CA GLU A 7 2.24 17.78 -3.72
C GLU A 7 0.95 17.52 -4.51
N ARG A 8 0.96 16.48 -5.36
CA ARG A 8 -0.24 16.04 -6.07
C ARG A 8 -1.34 15.54 -5.14
N VAL A 9 -0.99 14.73 -4.16
CA VAL A 9 -1.96 14.25 -3.16
C VAL A 9 -2.49 15.40 -2.31
N GLU A 10 -1.65 16.38 -1.97
CA GLU A 10 -2.06 17.60 -1.27
C GLU A 10 -3.06 18.43 -2.09
N GLU A 11 -2.81 18.59 -3.40
CA GLU A 11 -3.74 19.27 -4.30
C GLU A 11 -5.12 18.61 -4.27
N ILE A 12 -5.16 17.28 -4.33
CA ILE A 12 -6.41 16.50 -4.26
C ILE A 12 -7.03 16.63 -2.87
N ALA A 13 -6.25 16.47 -1.80
CA ALA A 13 -6.70 16.52 -0.42
C ALA A 13 -7.36 17.86 -0.04
N LYS A 14 -6.86 18.97 -0.56
CA LYS A 14 -7.43 20.31 -0.36
C LYS A 14 -8.84 20.47 -0.95
N ASN A 15 -9.23 19.56 -1.84
CA ASN A 15 -10.51 19.61 -2.57
C ASN A 15 -11.46 18.46 -2.21
N LEU A 16 -11.04 17.51 -1.36
CA LEU A 16 -11.84 16.39 -0.88
C LEU A 16 -12.12 16.53 0.62
N LEU A 17 -13.28 16.06 1.06
CA LEU A 17 -13.58 15.96 2.49
C LEU A 17 -12.62 14.96 3.15
N PRO A 18 -11.87 15.35 4.20
CA PRO A 18 -10.76 14.55 4.72
C PRO A 18 -11.17 13.18 5.28
N ASP A 19 -12.39 13.04 5.78
CA ASP A 19 -12.96 11.81 6.36
C ASP A 19 -13.58 10.85 5.32
N ARG A 20 -13.63 11.25 4.05
CA ARG A 20 -14.30 10.50 2.98
C ARG A 20 -13.39 9.64 2.13
N TRP A 21 -12.10 9.67 2.37
CA TRP A 21 -11.12 8.91 1.60
C TRP A 21 -9.88 8.59 2.42
N MET A 22 -9.05 7.70 1.93
CA MET A 22 -7.71 7.43 2.45
C MET A 22 -6.74 7.17 1.29
N LEU A 23 -5.48 7.52 1.52
CA LEU A 23 -4.37 7.18 0.63
C LEU A 23 -3.94 5.74 0.91
N ILE A 24 -3.77 4.94 -0.15
CA ILE A 24 -3.22 3.59 -0.08
C ILE A 24 -2.02 3.43 -1.03
N GLY A 25 -1.64 2.22 -1.34
CA GLY A 25 -0.65 1.94 -2.38
C GLY A 25 0.78 2.22 -1.97
N GLY A 26 1.58 2.63 -2.93
CA GLY A 26 3.01 2.89 -2.72
C GLY A 26 3.29 4.14 -1.90
N LEU A 27 2.50 5.20 -2.09
CA LEU A 27 2.66 6.46 -1.33
C LEU A 27 2.29 6.32 0.13
N MET A 28 1.28 5.50 0.47
CA MET A 28 0.99 5.14 1.85
C MET A 28 2.21 4.48 2.52
N VAL A 29 2.89 3.57 1.84
CA VAL A 29 4.12 2.93 2.35
C VAL A 29 5.21 3.98 2.56
N HIS A 30 5.34 4.92 1.64
CA HIS A 30 6.29 6.03 1.76
C HIS A 30 5.98 6.92 2.97
N ALA A 31 4.71 7.25 3.20
CA ALA A 31 4.27 8.01 4.36
C ALA A 31 4.64 7.29 5.69
N HIS A 32 4.39 5.99 5.79
CA HIS A 32 4.81 5.19 6.96
C HIS A 32 6.32 5.18 7.15
N ALA A 33 7.09 5.05 6.07
CA ALA A 33 8.55 5.10 6.13
C ALA A 33 9.04 6.44 6.68
N LEU A 34 8.48 7.55 6.24
CA LEU A 34 8.81 8.90 6.73
C LEU A 34 8.46 9.05 8.22
N LEU A 35 7.27 8.60 8.66
CA LEU A 35 6.87 8.63 10.06
C LEU A 35 7.82 7.82 10.96
N ALA A 36 8.33 6.69 10.46
CA ALA A 36 9.26 5.82 11.17
C ALA A 36 10.74 6.24 11.04
N GLY A 37 11.05 7.31 10.32
CA GLY A 37 12.43 7.74 10.02
C GLY A 37 13.19 6.71 9.17
N ILE A 38 12.51 5.99 8.30
CA ILE A 38 13.05 4.95 7.43
C ILE A 38 13.14 5.50 6.01
N GLN A 39 14.29 5.28 5.36
CA GLN A 39 14.39 5.55 3.93
C GLN A 39 13.68 4.45 3.14
N HIS A 40 12.69 4.84 2.35
CA HIS A 40 12.02 3.95 1.39
C HIS A 40 12.61 4.17 0.01
N ALA A 41 13.19 3.13 -0.57
CA ALA A 41 13.96 3.24 -1.80
C ALA A 41 13.17 2.87 -3.07
N ARG A 42 12.01 2.19 -2.94
CA ARG A 42 11.21 1.83 -4.12
C ARG A 42 10.48 3.06 -4.67
N PRO A 43 10.76 3.46 -5.92
CA PRO A 43 10.02 4.57 -6.54
C PRO A 43 8.53 4.25 -6.68
N THR A 44 7.69 5.25 -6.51
CA THR A 44 6.26 5.18 -6.79
C THR A 44 5.79 6.52 -7.32
N ASP A 45 5.05 6.47 -8.43
CA ASP A 45 4.58 7.66 -9.13
C ASP A 45 3.03 7.75 -9.14
N ASP A 46 2.34 6.68 -8.73
CA ASP A 46 0.89 6.61 -8.74
C ASP A 46 0.31 7.02 -7.38
N ALA A 47 -0.71 7.89 -7.38
CA ALA A 47 -1.54 8.15 -6.22
C ALA A 47 -2.74 7.18 -6.23
N GLU A 48 -2.85 6.34 -5.22
CA GLU A 48 -3.92 5.35 -5.07
C GLU A 48 -4.84 5.76 -3.93
N LEU A 49 -6.11 6.07 -4.23
CA LEU A 49 -7.10 6.56 -3.28
C LEU A 49 -8.26 5.59 -3.16
N VAL A 50 -8.66 5.28 -1.94
CA VAL A 50 -9.93 4.60 -1.67
C VAL A 50 -10.89 5.60 -1.07
N VAL A 51 -12.05 5.77 -1.70
CA VAL A 51 -13.14 6.58 -1.15
C VAL A 51 -14.03 5.75 -0.25
N GLU A 52 -14.64 6.41 0.73
CA GLU A 52 -15.65 5.81 1.58
C GLU A 52 -16.88 5.37 0.75
N ALA A 53 -17.61 4.36 1.24
CA ALA A 53 -18.67 3.73 0.49
C ALA A 53 -19.81 4.68 0.12
N GLY A 54 -20.15 4.70 -1.15
CA GLY A 54 -21.34 5.36 -1.71
C GLY A 54 -21.10 5.90 -3.12
N VAL A 55 -22.08 5.73 -3.98
CA VAL A 55 -22.02 6.25 -5.37
C VAL A 55 -21.80 7.76 -5.37
N GLY A 56 -22.44 8.48 -4.44
CA GLY A 56 -22.29 9.93 -4.28
C GLY A 56 -20.85 10.32 -3.96
N THR A 57 -20.22 9.68 -2.97
CA THR A 57 -18.84 9.96 -2.56
C THR A 57 -17.85 9.71 -3.69
N TYR A 58 -18.02 8.62 -4.45
CA TYR A 58 -17.18 8.34 -5.61
C TYR A 58 -17.35 9.38 -6.71
N ALA A 59 -18.59 9.73 -7.03
CA ALA A 59 -18.89 10.74 -8.06
C ALA A 59 -18.36 12.13 -7.69
N GLU A 60 -18.44 12.51 -6.41
CA GLU A 60 -17.87 13.75 -5.88
C GLU A 60 -16.36 13.77 -6.04
N ALA A 61 -15.67 12.68 -5.65
CA ALA A 61 -14.23 12.56 -5.81
C ALA A 61 -13.80 12.58 -7.28
N ALA A 62 -14.53 11.87 -8.15
CA ALA A 62 -14.28 11.90 -9.59
C ALA A 62 -14.46 13.31 -10.17
N ALA A 63 -15.50 14.05 -9.74
CA ALA A 63 -15.72 15.43 -10.16
C ALA A 63 -14.61 16.37 -9.66
N VAL A 64 -14.06 16.14 -8.47
CA VAL A 64 -12.86 16.87 -7.99
C VAL A 64 -11.68 16.62 -8.92
N LEU A 65 -11.36 15.36 -9.23
CA LEU A 65 -10.27 15.03 -10.14
C LEU A 65 -10.46 15.70 -11.53
N GLN A 66 -11.68 15.68 -12.05
CA GLN A 66 -11.99 16.33 -13.32
C GLN A 66 -11.77 17.85 -13.27
N ARG A 67 -12.18 18.54 -12.18
CA ARG A 67 -11.92 19.98 -12.00
C ARG A 67 -10.43 20.30 -11.89
N LEU A 68 -9.63 19.38 -11.36
CA LEU A 68 -8.17 19.48 -11.31
C LEU A 68 -7.48 19.12 -12.64
N GLY A 69 -8.27 18.89 -13.70
CA GLY A 69 -7.76 18.60 -15.05
C GLY A 69 -7.42 17.14 -15.32
N TYR A 70 -7.77 16.23 -14.41
CA TYR A 70 -7.63 14.80 -14.68
C TYR A 70 -8.76 14.32 -15.58
N VAL A 71 -8.41 13.51 -16.55
CA VAL A 71 -9.38 12.85 -17.44
C VAL A 71 -9.45 11.36 -17.10
N GLN A 72 -10.64 10.81 -17.26
CA GLN A 72 -10.86 9.39 -17.09
C GLN A 72 -10.07 8.60 -18.13
N HIS A 73 -9.27 7.65 -17.70
CA HIS A 73 -8.56 6.76 -18.60
C HIS A 73 -9.50 5.63 -19.05
N GLU A 74 -9.79 5.57 -20.34
CA GLU A 74 -10.57 4.48 -20.91
C GLU A 74 -9.71 3.23 -21.10
N SER A 75 -10.07 2.15 -20.42
CA SER A 75 -9.49 0.84 -20.68
C SER A 75 -9.95 0.31 -22.05
N LEU A 76 -9.05 -0.32 -22.80
CA LEU A 76 -9.40 -1.03 -24.04
C LEU A 76 -10.39 -2.18 -23.76
N ASP A 77 -10.31 -2.80 -22.58
CA ASP A 77 -11.29 -3.76 -22.10
C ASP A 77 -12.45 -3.04 -21.41
N ARG A 78 -13.63 -3.06 -22.07
CA ARG A 78 -14.87 -2.45 -21.53
C ARG A 78 -15.40 -3.16 -20.28
N HIS A 79 -14.97 -4.37 -20.00
CA HIS A 79 -15.35 -5.14 -18.82
C HIS A 79 -14.38 -4.95 -17.65
N ALA A 80 -13.19 -4.35 -17.88
CA ALA A 80 -12.27 -4.04 -16.80
C ALA A 80 -12.88 -3.01 -15.84
N PRO A 81 -12.77 -3.22 -14.52
CA PRO A 81 -13.21 -2.24 -13.53
C PRO A 81 -12.54 -0.89 -13.74
N PHE A 82 -13.34 0.17 -13.59
CA PHE A 82 -12.86 1.52 -13.75
C PHE A 82 -12.14 2.01 -12.48
N HIS A 83 -11.02 2.69 -12.61
CA HIS A 83 -10.30 3.27 -11.48
C HIS A 83 -9.36 4.43 -11.85
N ARG A 84 -8.84 4.49 -13.08
CA ARG A 84 -7.71 5.37 -13.42
C ARG A 84 -8.15 6.71 -14.01
N PHE A 85 -7.54 7.78 -13.45
CA PHE A 85 -7.59 9.14 -13.98
C PHE A 85 -6.17 9.59 -14.33
N THR A 86 -6.01 10.39 -15.40
CA THR A 86 -4.71 10.82 -15.88
C THR A 86 -4.68 12.31 -16.16
N ARG A 87 -3.55 12.98 -15.87
CA ARG A 87 -3.25 14.37 -16.21
C ARG A 87 -1.81 14.43 -16.71
N GLY A 88 -1.64 14.47 -18.03
CA GLY A 88 -0.29 14.34 -18.63
C GLY A 88 0.35 12.99 -18.26
N ARG A 89 1.44 13.03 -17.48
CA ARG A 89 2.13 11.82 -16.98
C ARG A 89 1.67 11.37 -15.61
N GLU A 90 0.83 12.13 -14.98
CA GLU A 90 0.32 11.82 -13.65
C GLU A 90 -0.81 10.80 -13.69
N HIS A 91 -0.82 9.88 -12.74
CA HIS A 91 -1.87 8.88 -12.57
C HIS A 91 -2.45 8.96 -11.18
N VAL A 92 -3.78 8.90 -11.11
CA VAL A 92 -4.53 8.77 -9.86
C VAL A 92 -5.50 7.62 -10.02
N ASP A 93 -5.36 6.61 -9.18
CA ASP A 93 -6.29 5.49 -9.13
C ASP A 93 -7.32 5.75 -8.03
N LEU A 94 -8.56 5.97 -8.42
CA LEU A 94 -9.70 6.19 -7.53
C LEU A 94 -10.50 4.89 -7.45
N MET A 95 -10.58 4.31 -6.26
CA MET A 95 -11.12 2.98 -6.03
C MET A 95 -12.22 3.01 -4.97
N GLY A 96 -13.05 1.96 -4.95
CA GLY A 96 -14.11 1.77 -3.97
C GLY A 96 -13.78 0.69 -2.93
N PRO A 97 -14.55 0.60 -1.84
CA PRO A 97 -14.41 -0.47 -0.86
C PRO A 97 -15.06 -1.76 -1.36
N GLU A 98 -14.53 -2.92 -0.90
CA GLU A 98 -14.97 -4.24 -1.36
C GLU A 98 -16.40 -4.60 -0.98
N ASP A 99 -16.90 -4.07 0.14
CA ASP A 99 -18.20 -4.46 0.69
C ASP A 99 -19.40 -3.72 0.07
N LYS A 100 -19.13 -2.69 -0.69
CA LYS A 100 -20.15 -1.90 -1.38
C LYS A 100 -19.74 -1.62 -2.82
N PRO A 101 -20.10 -2.50 -3.75
CA PRO A 101 -19.82 -2.30 -5.16
C PRO A 101 -20.33 -0.94 -5.62
N VAL A 102 -19.45 -0.18 -6.24
CA VAL A 102 -19.75 1.14 -6.80
C VAL A 102 -19.79 1.01 -8.32
N ARG A 103 -20.83 1.58 -8.93
CA ARG A 103 -20.88 1.75 -10.38
C ARG A 103 -20.78 3.23 -10.72
N PHE A 104 -19.91 3.53 -11.65
CA PHE A 104 -19.71 4.90 -12.15
C PHE A 104 -19.74 4.90 -13.67
N LEU A 105 -20.59 5.76 -14.26
CA LEU A 105 -20.81 5.85 -15.70
C LEU A 105 -21.12 4.49 -16.37
N GLY A 106 -21.91 3.66 -15.68
CA GLY A 106 -22.31 2.35 -16.19
C GLY A 106 -21.28 1.22 -16.04
N ARG A 107 -20.10 1.50 -15.48
CA ARG A 107 -19.01 0.52 -15.24
C ARG A 107 -18.82 0.26 -13.76
N ASP A 108 -18.38 -0.93 -13.43
CA ASP A 108 -17.99 -1.25 -12.07
C ASP A 108 -16.67 -0.53 -11.73
N VAL A 109 -16.60 0.02 -10.52
CA VAL A 109 -15.36 0.61 -9.98
C VAL A 109 -14.50 -0.49 -9.37
N LEU A 110 -13.19 -0.39 -9.51
CA LEU A 110 -12.27 -1.33 -8.89
C LEU A 110 -12.45 -1.30 -7.37
N ALA A 111 -12.78 -2.45 -6.81
CA ALA A 111 -12.92 -2.64 -5.38
C ALA A 111 -11.59 -3.11 -4.76
N VAL A 112 -11.24 -2.55 -3.61
CA VAL A 112 -10.00 -2.88 -2.90
C VAL A 112 -10.28 -3.84 -1.75
N PRO A 113 -9.87 -5.11 -1.83
CA PRO A 113 -10.07 -6.07 -0.75
C PRO A 113 -9.41 -5.63 0.56
N GLY A 114 -10.11 -5.71 1.68
CA GLY A 114 -9.65 -5.30 3.01
C GLY A 114 -9.80 -3.80 3.31
N SER A 115 -10.20 -2.99 2.33
CA SER A 115 -10.28 -1.53 2.47
C SER A 115 -11.29 -1.06 3.52
N ARG A 116 -12.42 -1.76 3.72
CA ARG A 116 -13.36 -1.40 4.77
C ARG A 116 -12.74 -1.45 6.15
N SER A 117 -12.03 -2.53 6.44
CA SER A 117 -11.32 -2.68 7.72
C SER A 117 -10.27 -1.57 7.89
N ALA A 118 -9.57 -1.24 6.81
CA ALA A 118 -8.55 -0.20 6.78
C ALA A 118 -9.13 1.20 6.97
N LEU A 119 -10.29 1.51 6.38
CA LEU A 119 -10.99 2.80 6.56
C LEU A 119 -11.35 3.09 8.03
N ASN A 120 -11.61 2.03 8.82
CA ASN A 120 -11.90 2.13 10.25
C ASN A 120 -10.64 2.21 11.13
N ARG A 121 -9.44 2.04 10.56
CA ARG A 121 -8.15 2.00 11.24
C ARG A 121 -7.16 2.91 10.54
N THR A 122 -7.48 4.19 10.48
CA THR A 122 -6.61 5.19 9.85
C THR A 122 -5.88 6.03 10.87
N ILE A 123 -4.69 6.52 10.47
CA ILE A 123 -3.93 7.54 11.16
C ILE A 123 -3.80 8.77 10.25
N ALA A 124 -3.54 9.91 10.84
CA ALA A 124 -3.23 11.13 10.09
C ALA A 124 -1.73 11.15 9.76
N TYR A 125 -1.41 11.46 8.51
CA TYR A 125 -0.07 11.81 8.04
C TYR A 125 -0.08 13.26 7.59
N GLU A 126 0.77 14.09 8.18
CA GLU A 126 0.95 15.48 7.77
C GLU A 126 2.07 15.55 6.72
N THR A 127 1.74 16.06 5.55
CA THR A 127 2.71 16.24 4.47
C THR A 127 3.62 17.42 4.74
N ALA A 128 4.70 17.56 3.97
CA ALA A 128 5.61 18.71 4.06
C ALA A 128 4.91 20.07 3.80
N GLY A 129 3.82 20.04 3.01
CA GLY A 129 2.97 21.22 2.76
C GLY A 129 1.92 21.49 3.86
N GLY A 130 1.96 20.78 5.00
CA GLY A 130 1.04 20.96 6.12
C GLY A 130 -0.38 20.45 5.87
N VAL A 131 -0.56 19.53 4.94
CA VAL A 131 -1.87 18.93 4.63
C VAL A 131 -1.99 17.58 5.32
N ALA A 132 -3.02 17.42 6.15
CA ALA A 132 -3.32 16.15 6.79
C ALA A 132 -3.99 15.19 5.80
N ILE A 133 -3.42 13.99 5.66
CA ILE A 133 -3.91 12.91 4.80
C ILE A 133 -4.19 11.69 5.68
N ARG A 134 -5.31 11.00 5.45
CA ARG A 134 -5.60 9.74 6.13
C ARG A 134 -4.88 8.61 5.40
N ILE A 135 -4.14 7.81 6.17
CA ILE A 135 -3.55 6.54 5.72
C ILE A 135 -4.00 5.42 6.66
N PRO A 136 -4.10 4.16 6.20
CA PRO A 136 -4.33 3.02 7.09
C PRO A 136 -3.22 2.92 8.14
N ASP A 137 -3.50 2.39 9.34
CA ASP A 137 -2.41 2.00 10.25
C ASP A 137 -1.52 0.91 9.63
N VAL A 138 -0.36 0.62 10.23
CA VAL A 138 0.66 -0.27 9.63
C VAL A 138 0.12 -1.68 9.41
N GLU A 139 -0.66 -2.23 10.35
CA GLU A 139 -1.25 -3.57 10.20
C GLU A 139 -2.30 -3.61 9.10
N SER A 140 -3.12 -2.57 8.99
CA SER A 140 -4.09 -2.45 7.90
C SER A 140 -3.39 -2.27 6.56
N ALA A 141 -2.30 -1.50 6.50
CA ALA A 141 -1.46 -1.35 5.32
C ALA A 141 -0.85 -2.69 4.88
N LEU A 142 -0.30 -3.46 5.83
CA LEU A 142 0.18 -4.83 5.58
C LEU A 142 -0.94 -5.74 5.07
N SER A 143 -2.13 -5.67 5.68
CA SER A 143 -3.28 -6.46 5.23
C SER A 143 -3.70 -6.12 3.80
N LEU A 144 -3.75 -4.84 3.44
CA LEU A 144 -4.04 -4.40 2.07
C LEU A 144 -3.01 -4.92 1.07
N LYS A 145 -1.72 -4.84 1.40
CA LYS A 145 -0.63 -5.39 0.55
C LYS A 145 -0.74 -6.91 0.41
N GLY A 146 -1.12 -7.62 1.49
CA GLY A 146 -1.34 -9.06 1.47
C GLY A 146 -2.55 -9.47 0.63
N ALA A 147 -3.64 -8.71 0.68
CA ALA A 147 -4.80 -8.93 -0.18
C ALA A 147 -4.45 -8.68 -1.66
N ALA A 148 -3.72 -7.60 -1.96
CA ALA A 148 -3.26 -7.30 -3.30
C ALA A 148 -2.26 -8.33 -3.84
N PHE A 149 -1.37 -8.84 -3.00
CA PHE A 149 -0.41 -9.91 -3.36
C PHE A 149 -1.10 -11.19 -3.82
N ARG A 150 -2.26 -11.52 -3.26
CA ARG A 150 -3.07 -12.69 -3.67
C ARG A 150 -3.79 -12.50 -5.00
N SER A 151 -3.97 -11.27 -5.43
CA SER A 151 -4.65 -10.99 -6.70
C SER A 151 -3.71 -11.33 -7.86
N PRO A 152 -4.19 -12.07 -8.89
CA PRO A 152 -3.37 -12.36 -10.06
C PRO A 152 -2.89 -11.07 -10.74
N GLY A 153 -1.58 -10.97 -10.98
CA GLY A 153 -1.02 -9.80 -11.66
C GLY A 153 0.51 -9.74 -11.60
N PRO A 154 1.13 -8.89 -12.41
CA PRO A 154 2.59 -8.80 -12.53
C PRO A 154 3.26 -8.13 -11.32
N ASN A 155 2.48 -7.58 -10.37
CA ASN A 155 2.98 -6.71 -9.30
C ASN A 155 3.31 -7.45 -7.99
N GLY A 156 3.27 -8.78 -7.95
CA GLY A 156 3.46 -9.56 -6.71
C GLY A 156 4.72 -9.16 -5.93
N VAL A 157 5.87 -9.08 -6.59
CA VAL A 157 7.15 -8.70 -5.94
C VAL A 157 7.10 -7.29 -5.35
N ARG A 158 6.42 -6.34 -5.99
CA ARG A 158 6.29 -4.97 -5.45
C ARG A 158 5.53 -4.95 -4.12
N HIS A 159 4.50 -5.79 -3.97
CA HIS A 159 3.76 -5.90 -2.71
C HIS A 159 4.63 -6.49 -1.60
N LEU A 160 5.52 -7.42 -1.90
CA LEU A 160 6.50 -7.95 -0.94
C LEU A 160 7.55 -6.89 -0.54
N GLN A 161 8.08 -6.12 -1.49
CA GLN A 161 8.99 -5.01 -1.23
C GLN A 161 8.37 -3.94 -0.31
N ASP A 162 7.11 -3.56 -0.60
CA ASP A 162 6.32 -2.66 0.23
C ASP A 162 6.11 -3.23 1.63
N ALA A 163 5.80 -4.53 1.72
CA ALA A 163 5.58 -5.20 3.00
C ALA A 163 6.85 -5.24 3.86
N VAL A 164 8.03 -5.44 3.29
CA VAL A 164 9.31 -5.36 4.04
C VAL A 164 9.47 -3.98 4.68
N THR A 165 9.15 -2.90 3.96
CA THR A 165 9.20 -1.54 4.51
C THR A 165 8.18 -1.36 5.63
N LEU A 166 6.93 -1.81 5.44
CA LEU A 166 5.89 -1.73 6.46
C LEU A 166 6.23 -2.55 7.72
N PHE A 167 6.79 -3.76 7.57
CA PHE A 167 7.29 -4.52 8.72
C PHE A 167 8.42 -3.78 9.46
N ALA A 168 9.29 -3.06 8.75
CA ALA A 168 10.31 -2.24 9.40
C ALA A 168 9.73 -1.02 10.14
N CYS A 169 8.53 -0.57 9.78
CA CYS A 169 7.79 0.50 10.46
C CYS A 169 6.97 -0.02 11.67
N LEU A 170 6.79 -1.32 11.81
CA LEU A 170 5.98 -1.91 12.87
C LEU A 170 6.78 -1.97 14.17
N ASP A 171 6.42 -1.15 15.17
CA ASP A 171 7.09 -1.14 16.47
C ASP A 171 6.70 -2.35 17.32
N THR A 172 5.39 -2.62 17.40
CA THR A 172 4.81 -3.75 18.13
C THR A 172 3.58 -4.28 17.40
N ALA A 173 3.54 -5.58 17.17
CA ALA A 173 2.37 -6.21 16.55
C ALA A 173 1.15 -6.07 17.47
N GLN A 174 0.05 -5.55 16.94
CA GLN A 174 -1.21 -5.43 17.70
C GLN A 174 -1.88 -6.80 17.81
N PRO A 175 -2.21 -7.27 19.01
CA PRO A 175 -2.83 -8.58 19.20
C PRO A 175 -4.27 -8.64 18.63
N ASN A 176 -4.95 -7.50 18.53
CA ASN A 176 -6.37 -7.42 18.21
C ASN A 176 -6.62 -7.04 16.74
N ILE A 177 -6.06 -7.78 15.81
CA ILE A 177 -6.41 -7.67 14.39
C ILE A 177 -7.37 -8.79 13.99
N SER A 178 -8.20 -8.53 12.98
CA SER A 178 -9.19 -9.50 12.51
C SER A 178 -8.54 -10.75 11.90
N LYS A 179 -9.28 -11.87 11.86
CA LYS A 179 -8.81 -13.11 11.23
C LYS A 179 -8.42 -12.88 9.75
N SER A 180 -9.17 -12.08 9.02
CA SER A 180 -8.87 -11.78 7.62
C SER A 180 -7.56 -10.99 7.47
N MET A 181 -7.31 -10.01 8.35
CA MET A 181 -6.04 -9.28 8.35
C MET A 181 -4.86 -10.23 8.64
N LYS A 182 -4.99 -11.10 9.67
CA LYS A 182 -3.98 -12.13 9.96
C LYS A 182 -3.68 -12.99 8.73
N THR A 183 -4.71 -13.47 8.05
CA THR A 183 -4.57 -14.27 6.83
C THR A 183 -3.81 -13.52 5.74
N ASN A 184 -4.16 -12.26 5.49
CA ASN A 184 -3.50 -11.44 4.47
C ASN A 184 -2.02 -11.20 4.80
N ILE A 185 -1.72 -10.88 6.06
CA ILE A 185 -0.35 -10.65 6.52
C ILE A 185 0.48 -11.94 6.47
N ASN A 186 -0.10 -13.09 6.86
CA ASN A 186 0.57 -14.38 6.78
C ASN A 186 0.89 -14.78 5.34
N ASN A 187 0.06 -14.41 4.35
CA ASN A 187 0.38 -14.63 2.94
C ASN A 187 1.65 -13.88 2.50
N LEU A 188 1.85 -12.65 3.01
CA LEU A 188 3.10 -11.92 2.75
C LEU A 188 4.29 -12.61 3.43
N ILE A 189 4.15 -12.95 4.71
CA ILE A 189 5.21 -13.60 5.48
C ILE A 189 5.66 -14.89 4.82
N SER A 190 4.72 -15.73 4.36
CA SER A 190 5.02 -17.00 3.70
C SER A 190 5.76 -16.86 2.37
N ALA A 191 5.77 -15.67 1.76
CA ALA A 191 6.45 -15.39 0.50
C ALA A 191 7.74 -14.57 0.69
N MET A 192 8.16 -14.29 1.94
CA MET A 192 9.33 -13.44 2.24
C MET A 192 10.68 -14.16 2.07
N ASP A 193 10.72 -15.42 1.68
CA ASP A 193 11.93 -16.15 1.28
C ASP A 193 12.47 -15.69 -0.08
N CYS A 194 11.67 -14.98 -0.87
CA CYS A 194 12.06 -14.39 -2.13
C CYS A 194 13.10 -13.27 -1.94
N ALA A 195 14.27 -13.40 -2.54
CA ALA A 195 15.36 -12.43 -2.42
C ALA A 195 14.99 -11.04 -2.95
N GLU A 196 14.18 -10.97 -4.00
CA GLU A 196 13.72 -9.74 -4.62
C GLU A 196 12.85 -8.90 -3.68
N ALA A 197 12.14 -9.52 -2.72
CA ALA A 197 11.35 -8.81 -1.71
C ALA A 197 12.22 -7.87 -0.86
N TRP A 198 13.49 -8.19 -0.67
CA TRP A 198 14.42 -7.46 0.17
C TRP A 198 15.35 -6.51 -0.58
N SER A 199 15.18 -6.37 -1.89
CA SER A 199 16.11 -5.64 -2.76
C SER A 199 16.27 -4.15 -2.40
N PHE A 200 15.21 -3.53 -1.85
CA PHE A 200 15.21 -2.12 -1.45
C PHE A 200 15.45 -1.89 0.06
N ALA A 201 15.56 -2.95 0.85
CA ALA A 201 15.78 -2.81 2.28
C ALA A 201 17.29 -2.73 2.59
N ASP A 202 17.71 -1.61 3.18
CA ASP A 202 19.05 -1.49 3.75
C ASP A 202 19.25 -2.44 4.97
N PRO A 203 20.48 -2.68 5.43
CA PRO A 203 20.71 -3.61 6.52
C PRO A 203 19.99 -3.26 7.84
N PRO A 204 19.88 -1.98 8.28
CA PRO A 204 19.08 -1.61 9.43
C PRO A 204 17.60 -1.95 9.29
N ASN A 205 16.98 -1.57 8.18
CA ASN A 205 15.56 -1.80 7.92
C ASN A 205 15.24 -3.28 7.76
N ARG A 206 16.13 -4.04 7.11
CA ARG A 206 16.04 -5.51 7.06
C ARG A 206 16.00 -6.14 8.45
N ARG A 207 16.86 -5.69 9.38
CA ARG A 207 16.85 -6.18 10.76
C ARG A 207 15.58 -5.83 11.51
N ARG A 208 15.04 -4.61 11.31
CA ARG A 208 13.75 -4.19 11.88
C ARG A 208 12.63 -5.07 11.37
N ALA A 209 12.51 -5.22 10.05
CA ALA A 209 11.47 -6.04 9.41
C ALA A 209 11.53 -7.51 9.91
N ILE A 210 12.70 -8.14 9.96
CA ILE A 210 12.87 -9.52 10.46
C ILE A 210 12.40 -9.65 11.91
N ARG A 211 12.71 -8.67 12.78
CA ARG A 211 12.23 -8.69 14.17
C ARG A 211 10.73 -8.58 14.26
N ALA A 212 10.14 -7.66 13.49
CA ALA A 212 8.70 -7.47 13.45
C ALA A 212 7.95 -8.70 12.91
N ILE A 213 8.48 -9.33 11.85
CA ILE A 213 7.94 -10.58 11.30
C ILE A 213 7.94 -11.67 12.37
N ARG A 214 9.06 -11.87 13.09
CA ARG A 214 9.13 -12.86 14.17
C ARG A 214 8.13 -12.58 15.29
N ALA A 215 8.06 -11.32 15.75
CA ALA A 215 7.09 -10.93 16.75
C ALA A 215 5.64 -11.14 16.28
N ALA A 216 5.35 -10.83 15.02
CA ALA A 216 4.05 -11.10 14.42
C ALA A 216 3.74 -12.61 14.39
N GLN A 217 4.74 -13.42 14.08
CA GLN A 217 4.63 -14.87 14.10
C GLN A 217 4.29 -15.40 15.50
N ASP A 218 4.96 -14.97 16.53
CA ASP A 218 4.69 -15.40 17.90
C ASP A 218 3.29 -15.01 18.38
N HIS A 219 2.74 -13.90 17.87
CA HIS A 219 1.40 -13.42 18.26
C HIS A 219 0.24 -13.92 17.39
N TRP A 220 0.52 -14.30 16.13
CA TRP A 220 -0.53 -14.56 15.15
C TRP A 220 -0.57 -16.02 14.66
N GLU A 221 0.18 -16.94 15.27
CA GLU A 221 0.29 -18.35 14.88
C GLU A 221 0.50 -18.53 13.37
N PRO A 222 1.75 -18.55 12.88
CA PRO A 222 2.05 -18.58 11.46
C PRO A 222 2.46 -19.97 10.95
N PRO A 223 2.52 -20.15 9.62
CA PRO A 223 3.33 -21.23 9.05
C PRO A 223 4.84 -21.01 9.34
N ASP A 224 5.61 -22.09 9.37
CA ASP A 224 7.04 -22.06 9.60
C ASP A 224 7.75 -21.11 8.63
N PHE A 225 8.24 -19.98 9.13
CA PHE A 225 9.02 -19.03 8.34
C PHE A 225 10.51 -19.38 8.40
N VAL A 226 11.06 -19.73 7.27
CA VAL A 226 12.48 -19.94 7.12
C VAL A 226 13.14 -18.68 6.55
N LEU A 227 13.96 -18.01 7.33
CA LEU A 227 14.75 -16.86 6.85
C LEU A 227 15.57 -17.26 5.60
N PRO A 228 15.65 -16.42 4.57
CA PRO A 228 16.53 -16.66 3.43
C PRO A 228 17.96 -16.86 3.93
N ARG A 229 18.56 -17.98 3.54
CA ARG A 229 19.97 -18.27 3.88
C ARG A 229 20.84 -17.14 3.34
N ARG A 230 21.77 -16.65 4.16
CA ARG A 230 22.80 -15.72 3.67
C ARG A 230 23.45 -16.37 2.44
N PRO A 231 23.64 -15.65 1.34
CA PRO A 231 24.46 -16.15 0.24
C PRO A 231 25.81 -16.56 0.85
N GLY A 232 26.16 -17.84 0.74
CA GLY A 232 27.39 -18.37 1.28
C GLY A 232 28.56 -17.55 0.74
N ARG A 233 29.47 -17.12 1.60
CA ARG A 233 30.79 -16.68 1.13
C ARG A 233 31.34 -17.85 0.31
N GLY A 234 31.49 -17.61 -0.99
CA GLY A 234 32.18 -18.54 -1.86
C GLY A 234 33.53 -18.96 -1.23
N PRO A 235 34.02 -20.18 -1.51
CA PRO A 235 35.28 -20.64 -0.97
C PRO A 235 36.35 -19.61 -1.36
N SER A 236 37.07 -19.09 -0.37
CA SER A 236 38.25 -18.28 -0.61
C SER A 236 39.26 -19.18 -1.37
N THR A 237 39.45 -18.88 -2.63
CA THR A 237 40.57 -19.44 -3.38
C THR A 237 41.84 -18.96 -2.71
N GLY A 238 42.40 -19.83 -1.84
CA GLY A 238 43.75 -19.65 -1.31
C GLY A 238 44.72 -19.83 -2.47
N GLU A 239 45.37 -18.74 -2.80
CA GLU A 239 46.61 -18.79 -3.60
C GLU A 239 47.68 -19.60 -2.86
N ARG A 240 48.21 -20.54 -3.58
CA ARG A 240 49.59 -21.07 -3.34
C ARG A 240 50.41 -20.78 -4.59
#